data_3a0c056590622f98c9997f3bdb5aced2
#
_entry.id   3a0c056590622f98c9997f3bdb5aced2
#
_cell.length_a   1.000
_cell.length_b   1.000
_cell.length_c   1.000
_cell.angle_alpha   90.00
_cell.angle_beta   90.00
_cell.angle_gamma   90.00
#
_symmetry.space_group_name_H-M   'P 1'
#
loop_
_entity.id
_entity.type
_entity.pdbx_description
1 polymer ?
#
loop_
_entity_poly.entity_id
_entity_poly.type
_entity_poly.pdbx_seq_one_letter_code
_entity_poly.pdbx_strand_id
1 'polypeptide(L)'
;MPFVAFYSEHSDLELQNEWEDRLRVHHPLVNLVPLFSDQAENAITALLWKAPLERVKKLNNLKGLISLGQGVDHILKDNVIDNKIPVVRIVDPFMAKSVSHWVVLSVLNYIRDTFGYYKQQKNKIYKPRKEINFTTLKIAVYGIGAIGSIVAKDLKQLGFKVYGWSRTQKKIPGINCFIGKDNFTYLLKSCDIHICLLPLTIETNNIFNNSSFRVMRHGSCFINAGRGEQVDEEHLIENCKSGHVSSAILDVYRKEPLSKKSELWKQENIMIWPHVAAETNPETAAKQIANAIKCIENGKLPPNTIERKLGY
;
A
#
# COMPACT_ATOMS: atom_id res chain seq x y z
N MET A 1 -25.05 23.60 6.43
CA MET A 1 -23.67 23.14 6.21
C MET A 1 -23.74 21.66 5.90
N PRO A 2 -23.16 21.19 4.84
CA PRO A 2 -23.17 19.76 4.57
C PRO A 2 -22.27 19.03 5.58
N PHE A 3 -22.81 17.98 6.18
CA PHE A 3 -22.03 17.08 7.02
C PHE A 3 -21.17 16.15 6.16
N VAL A 4 -19.99 15.82 6.67
CA VAL A 4 -19.09 14.79 6.13
C VAL A 4 -19.02 13.66 7.16
N ALA A 5 -19.54 12.49 6.81
CA ALA A 5 -19.44 11.32 7.67
C ALA A 5 -17.98 10.86 7.75
N PHE A 6 -17.46 10.67 8.95
CA PHE A 6 -16.06 10.30 9.19
C PHE A 6 -15.94 8.93 9.85
N TYR A 7 -15.02 8.11 9.35
CA TYR A 7 -14.64 6.87 10.00
C TYR A 7 -13.22 6.44 9.62
N SER A 8 -12.46 6.08 10.63
CA SER A 8 -11.22 5.32 10.47
C SER A 8 -11.21 4.16 11.47
N GLU A 9 -10.70 2.98 11.07
CA GLU A 9 -10.65 1.79 11.93
C GLU A 9 -9.94 2.05 13.28
N HIS A 10 -9.01 3.01 13.32
CA HIS A 10 -8.25 3.38 14.51
C HIS A 10 -8.63 4.76 15.05
N SER A 11 -9.80 5.29 14.63
CA SER A 11 -10.17 6.65 15.04
C SER A 11 -10.77 6.70 16.44
N ASP A 12 -10.24 7.63 17.21
CA ASP A 12 -10.89 8.26 18.35
C ASP A 12 -11.36 9.69 17.97
N LEU A 13 -11.93 10.39 18.94
CA LEU A 13 -12.36 11.77 18.74
C LEU A 13 -11.19 12.74 18.47
N GLU A 14 -10.01 12.41 18.97
CA GLU A 14 -8.81 13.22 18.79
C GLU A 14 -8.40 13.24 17.31
N LEU A 15 -8.31 12.08 16.67
CA LEU A 15 -8.00 11.99 15.25
C LEU A 15 -9.06 12.67 14.38
N GLN A 16 -10.35 12.51 14.70
CA GLN A 16 -11.41 13.20 13.97
C GLN A 16 -11.27 14.72 14.06
N ASN A 17 -11.00 15.26 15.27
CA ASN A 17 -10.81 16.69 15.49
C ASN A 17 -9.58 17.21 14.74
N GLU A 18 -8.48 16.48 14.76
CA GLU A 18 -7.28 16.83 13.99
C GLU A 18 -7.59 16.96 12.49
N TRP A 19 -8.28 15.99 11.92
CA TRP A 19 -8.71 16.04 10.52
C TRP A 19 -9.63 17.24 10.26
N GLU A 20 -10.59 17.50 11.13
CA GLU A 20 -11.52 18.62 10.98
C GLU A 20 -10.78 19.95 11.01
N ASP A 21 -9.86 20.15 11.95
CA ASP A 21 -9.08 21.39 12.07
C ASP A 21 -8.22 21.64 10.82
N ARG A 22 -7.57 20.59 10.30
CA ARG A 22 -6.77 20.71 9.06
C ARG A 22 -7.64 20.95 7.83
N LEU A 23 -8.80 20.33 7.74
CA LEU A 23 -9.75 20.57 6.66
C LEU A 23 -10.33 21.97 6.68
N ARG A 24 -10.64 22.53 7.86
CA ARG A 24 -11.17 23.88 8.02
C ARG A 24 -10.25 24.97 7.51
N VAL A 25 -8.94 24.77 7.51
CA VAL A 25 -7.98 25.68 6.88
C VAL A 25 -8.29 25.89 5.40
N HIS A 26 -8.77 24.85 4.72
CA HIS A 26 -9.06 24.87 3.29
C HIS A 26 -10.54 24.90 2.95
N HIS A 27 -11.41 24.53 3.88
CA HIS A 27 -12.87 24.53 3.77
C HIS A 27 -13.51 24.91 5.11
N PRO A 28 -13.61 26.21 5.45
CA PRO A 28 -14.01 26.68 6.77
C PRO A 28 -15.37 26.16 7.28
N LEU A 29 -16.25 25.76 6.36
CA LEU A 29 -17.60 25.27 6.69
C LEU A 29 -17.68 23.74 6.79
N VAL A 30 -16.57 23.01 6.66
CA VAL A 30 -16.58 21.56 6.82
C VAL A 30 -16.97 21.19 8.26
N ASN A 31 -17.80 20.15 8.38
CA ASN A 31 -18.21 19.59 9.66
C ASN A 31 -18.15 18.07 9.59
N LEU A 32 -17.14 17.49 10.26
CA LEU A 32 -16.98 16.05 10.36
C LEU A 32 -17.90 15.52 11.46
N VAL A 33 -18.68 14.51 11.11
CA VAL A 33 -19.54 13.81 12.06
C VAL A 33 -19.20 12.31 12.10
N PRO A 34 -19.20 11.68 13.28
CA PRO A 34 -18.94 10.25 13.36
C PRO A 34 -19.92 9.44 12.49
N LEU A 35 -19.46 8.46 11.76
CA LEU A 35 -20.27 7.62 10.86
C LEU A 35 -21.50 7.01 11.56
N PHE A 36 -21.41 6.74 12.85
CA PHE A 36 -22.49 6.13 13.64
C PHE A 36 -23.39 7.14 14.35
N SER A 37 -23.19 8.45 14.18
CA SER A 37 -24.10 9.47 14.72
C SER A 37 -25.35 9.62 13.85
N ASP A 38 -26.43 10.14 14.44
CA ASP A 38 -27.67 10.48 13.71
C ASP A 38 -27.42 11.56 12.65
N GLN A 39 -26.48 12.48 12.92
CA GLN A 39 -26.11 13.56 12.00
C GLN A 39 -25.50 13.00 10.69
N ALA A 40 -24.88 11.82 10.72
CA ALA A 40 -24.31 11.19 9.53
C ALA A 40 -25.35 10.89 8.45
N GLU A 41 -26.63 10.72 8.80
CA GLU A 41 -27.72 10.49 7.84
C GLU A 41 -27.95 11.67 6.89
N ASN A 42 -27.53 12.86 7.30
CA ASN A 42 -27.56 14.07 6.48
C ASN A 42 -26.27 14.32 5.70
N ALA A 43 -25.29 13.42 5.81
CA ALA A 43 -24.01 13.58 5.12
C ALA A 43 -24.15 13.34 3.61
N ILE A 44 -23.54 14.23 2.83
CA ILE A 44 -23.46 14.10 1.37
C ILE A 44 -22.10 13.55 0.92
N THR A 45 -21.13 13.53 1.81
CA THR A 45 -19.80 12.98 1.58
C THR A 45 -19.39 12.12 2.77
N ALA A 46 -18.65 11.03 2.52
CA ALA A 46 -18.03 10.27 3.59
C ALA A 46 -16.52 10.15 3.37
N LEU A 47 -15.75 10.37 4.45
CA LEU A 47 -14.30 10.28 4.52
C LEU A 47 -13.97 9.03 5.33
N LEU A 48 -13.41 7.99 4.69
CA LEU A 48 -13.44 6.63 5.20
C LEU A 48 -12.07 5.94 5.15
N TRP A 49 -11.77 5.18 6.21
CA TRP A 49 -10.74 4.15 6.22
C TRP A 49 -11.25 2.86 6.86
N LYS A 50 -11.33 1.77 6.06
CA LYS A 50 -11.82 0.43 6.48
C LYS A 50 -13.18 0.49 7.21
N ALA A 51 -14.08 1.34 6.74
CA ALA A 51 -15.41 1.51 7.33
C ALA A 51 -16.30 0.28 7.11
N PRO A 52 -17.24 0.00 8.05
CA PRO A 52 -18.28 -1.01 7.84
C PRO A 52 -19.26 -0.54 6.76
N LEU A 53 -19.12 -1.06 5.54
CA LEU A 53 -19.82 -0.61 4.34
C LEU A 53 -21.35 -0.73 4.45
N GLU A 54 -21.87 -1.68 5.22
CA GLU A 54 -23.30 -1.80 5.49
C GLU A 54 -23.89 -0.58 6.25
N ARG A 55 -23.07 0.12 7.05
CA ARG A 55 -23.48 1.40 7.66
C ARG A 55 -23.40 2.53 6.65
N VAL A 56 -22.34 2.56 5.83
CA VAL A 56 -22.18 3.57 4.78
C VAL A 56 -23.32 3.50 3.76
N LYS A 57 -23.75 2.30 3.38
CA LYS A 57 -24.87 2.06 2.46
C LYS A 57 -26.20 2.66 2.93
N LYS A 58 -26.39 2.81 4.24
CA LYS A 58 -27.60 3.41 4.83
C LYS A 58 -27.65 4.93 4.73
N LEU A 59 -26.55 5.58 4.33
CA LEU A 59 -26.50 7.02 4.14
C LEU A 59 -27.10 7.41 2.78
N ASN A 60 -28.39 7.68 2.76
CA ASN A 60 -29.19 7.87 1.52
C ASN A 60 -28.83 9.14 0.73
N ASN A 61 -28.14 10.10 1.34
CA ASN A 61 -27.81 11.40 0.73
C ASN A 61 -26.41 11.46 0.13
N LEU A 62 -25.64 10.35 0.16
CA LEU A 62 -24.26 10.33 -0.30
C LEU A 62 -24.14 10.64 -1.80
N LYS A 63 -23.28 11.60 -2.11
CA LYS A 63 -22.90 12.03 -3.45
C LYS A 63 -21.44 11.71 -3.78
N GLY A 64 -20.64 11.35 -2.78
CA GLY A 64 -19.23 10.98 -2.98
C GLY A 64 -18.61 10.34 -1.76
N LEU A 65 -17.60 9.50 -2.00
CA LEU A 65 -16.80 8.83 -0.99
C LEU A 65 -15.33 9.19 -1.19
N ILE A 66 -14.63 9.45 -0.11
CA ILE A 66 -13.20 9.78 -0.13
C ILE A 66 -12.49 8.77 0.77
N SER A 67 -11.50 8.06 0.22
CA SER A 67 -10.61 7.23 1.03
C SER A 67 -9.65 8.10 1.81
N LEU A 68 -9.43 7.80 3.10
CA LEU A 68 -8.35 8.41 3.91
C LEU A 68 -6.96 7.94 3.50
N GLY A 69 -6.87 7.00 2.56
CA GLY A 69 -5.62 6.48 2.03
C GLY A 69 -5.59 6.46 0.51
N GLN A 70 -4.47 6.00 -0.05
CA GLN A 70 -4.33 5.84 -1.50
C GLN A 70 -5.05 4.58 -2.01
N GLY A 71 -5.12 3.52 -1.21
CA GLY A 71 -5.90 2.33 -1.53
C GLY A 71 -7.40 2.57 -1.35
N VAL A 72 -8.20 2.00 -2.25
CA VAL A 72 -9.67 2.12 -2.26
C VAL A 72 -10.40 0.78 -2.23
N ASP A 73 -9.64 -0.31 -2.20
CA ASP A 73 -10.12 -1.69 -2.15
C ASP A 73 -11.14 -1.91 -1.02
N HIS A 74 -10.90 -1.31 0.15
CA HIS A 74 -11.80 -1.39 1.31
C HIS A 74 -13.17 -0.71 1.08
N ILE A 75 -13.28 0.25 0.14
CA ILE A 75 -14.54 0.90 -0.25
C ILE A 75 -15.23 0.13 -1.39
N LEU A 76 -14.44 -0.49 -2.27
CA LEU A 76 -14.95 -1.21 -3.43
C LEU A 76 -15.37 -2.66 -3.13
N LYS A 77 -15.10 -3.13 -1.92
CA LYS A 77 -15.35 -4.50 -1.50
C LYS A 77 -16.82 -4.88 -1.72
N ASP A 78 -17.02 -6.07 -2.31
CA ASP A 78 -18.29 -6.74 -2.46
C ASP A 78 -19.40 -5.92 -3.19
N ASN A 79 -19.04 -4.83 -3.88
CA ASN A 79 -19.98 -3.93 -4.56
C ASN A 79 -21.15 -3.45 -3.68
N VAL A 80 -20.94 -3.32 -2.37
CA VAL A 80 -21.97 -2.89 -1.40
C VAL A 80 -22.48 -1.49 -1.70
N ILE A 81 -21.60 -0.62 -2.17
CA ILE A 81 -21.91 0.80 -2.45
C ILE A 81 -22.30 0.98 -3.92
N ASP A 82 -23.36 1.73 -4.16
CA ASP A 82 -23.85 2.06 -5.51
C ASP A 82 -22.71 2.57 -6.41
N ASN A 83 -22.58 1.96 -7.57
CA ASN A 83 -21.55 2.27 -8.56
C ASN A 83 -21.63 3.71 -9.12
N LYS A 84 -22.76 4.39 -8.97
CA LYS A 84 -22.94 5.78 -9.39
C LYS A 84 -22.26 6.79 -8.45
N ILE A 85 -22.00 6.40 -7.19
CA ILE A 85 -21.33 7.27 -6.23
C ILE A 85 -19.83 7.29 -6.53
N PRO A 86 -19.23 8.45 -6.89
CA PRO A 86 -17.81 8.56 -7.15
C PRO A 86 -16.98 8.23 -5.89
N VAL A 87 -15.90 7.50 -6.08
CA VAL A 87 -14.92 7.20 -5.04
C VAL A 87 -13.62 7.92 -5.39
N VAL A 88 -13.10 8.67 -4.43
CA VAL A 88 -11.90 9.50 -4.57
C VAL A 88 -10.79 8.90 -3.71
N ARG A 89 -9.60 8.77 -4.28
CA ARG A 89 -8.40 8.38 -3.53
C ARG A 89 -7.53 9.59 -3.22
N ILE A 90 -6.71 9.48 -2.17
CA ILE A 90 -5.65 10.46 -1.92
C ILE A 90 -4.43 10.09 -2.77
N VAL A 91 -3.82 11.09 -3.40
CA VAL A 91 -2.53 10.99 -4.07
C VAL A 91 -1.60 12.03 -3.43
N ASP A 92 -0.95 11.64 -2.34
CA ASP A 92 -0.11 12.51 -1.55
C ASP A 92 1.38 12.21 -1.80
N PRO A 93 2.16 13.20 -2.29
CA PRO A 93 3.61 13.04 -2.47
C PRO A 93 4.35 12.71 -1.17
N PHE A 94 3.89 13.21 -0.01
CA PHE A 94 4.47 12.89 1.28
C PHE A 94 4.32 11.41 1.60
N MET A 95 3.10 10.87 1.48
CA MET A 95 2.83 9.44 1.66
C MET A 95 3.68 8.59 0.71
N ALA A 96 3.75 8.98 -0.57
CA ALA A 96 4.55 8.25 -1.55
C ALA A 96 6.04 8.23 -1.20
N LYS A 97 6.56 9.32 -0.62
CA LYS A 97 7.96 9.40 -0.15
C LYS A 97 8.17 8.58 1.12
N SER A 98 7.21 8.54 2.03
CA SER A 98 7.26 7.71 3.24
C SER A 98 7.33 6.21 2.88
N VAL A 99 6.47 5.75 1.95
CA VAL A 99 6.58 4.37 1.42
C VAL A 99 7.96 4.13 0.79
N SER A 100 8.49 5.11 0.05
CA SER A 100 9.82 4.98 -0.54
C SER A 100 10.91 4.82 0.51
N HIS A 101 10.88 5.57 1.60
CA HIS A 101 11.81 5.43 2.70
C HIS A 101 11.73 4.03 3.34
N TRP A 102 10.51 3.54 3.57
CA TRP A 102 10.30 2.20 4.12
C TRP A 102 10.84 1.10 3.18
N VAL A 103 10.58 1.22 1.86
CA VAL A 103 11.09 0.26 0.85
C VAL A 103 12.62 0.33 0.76
N VAL A 104 13.20 1.52 0.75
CA VAL A 104 14.67 1.70 0.76
C VAL A 104 15.28 1.05 2.00
N LEU A 105 14.70 1.29 3.19
CA LEU A 105 15.12 0.62 4.42
C LEU A 105 15.05 -0.90 4.29
N SER A 106 13.97 -1.43 3.72
CA SER A 106 13.78 -2.86 3.51
C SER A 106 14.84 -3.45 2.58
N VAL A 107 15.16 -2.79 1.48
CA VAL A 107 16.24 -3.20 0.57
C VAL A 107 17.59 -3.15 1.27
N LEU A 108 17.88 -2.09 2.04
CA LEU A 108 19.13 -1.95 2.80
C LEU A 108 19.26 -3.01 3.90
N ASN A 109 18.17 -3.35 4.59
CA ASN A 109 18.15 -4.45 5.57
C ASN A 109 18.57 -5.78 4.93
N TYR A 110 18.08 -6.07 3.73
CA TYR A 110 18.46 -7.27 2.99
C TYR A 110 19.93 -7.27 2.59
N ILE A 111 20.40 -6.22 1.90
CA ILE A 111 21.79 -6.20 1.37
C ILE A 111 22.85 -6.11 2.46
N ARG A 112 22.52 -5.53 3.63
CA ARG A 112 23.42 -5.43 4.79
C ARG A 112 23.26 -6.61 5.74
N ASP A 113 22.43 -7.60 5.39
CA ASP A 113 22.17 -8.82 6.17
C ASP A 113 21.82 -8.50 7.65
N THR A 114 20.93 -7.53 7.85
CA THR A 114 20.52 -7.09 9.20
C THR A 114 19.95 -8.24 10.02
N PHE A 115 19.20 -9.16 9.40
CA PHE A 115 18.69 -10.37 10.06
C PHE A 115 19.81 -11.23 10.62
N GLY A 116 20.85 -11.49 9.80
CA GLY A 116 21.98 -12.29 10.21
C GLY A 116 22.78 -11.64 11.33
N TYR A 117 23.02 -10.33 11.27
CA TYR A 117 23.72 -9.61 12.34
C TYR A 117 22.90 -9.55 13.62
N TYR A 118 21.56 -9.36 13.54
CA TYR A 118 20.68 -9.41 14.70
C TYR A 118 20.70 -10.79 15.40
N LYS A 119 20.70 -11.88 14.61
CA LYS A 119 20.86 -13.24 15.12
C LYS A 119 22.24 -13.44 15.79
N GLN A 120 23.30 -12.92 15.20
CA GLN A 120 24.65 -12.96 15.78
C GLN A 120 24.72 -12.18 17.09
N GLN A 121 24.11 -11.00 17.15
CA GLN A 121 24.05 -10.19 18.39
C GLN A 121 23.36 -10.96 19.52
N LYS A 122 22.21 -11.59 19.27
CA LYS A 122 21.52 -12.43 20.26
C LYS A 122 22.37 -13.59 20.76
N ASN A 123 23.20 -14.18 19.89
CA ASN A 123 24.06 -15.30 20.21
C ASN A 123 25.47 -14.87 20.66
N LYS A 124 25.73 -13.57 20.84
CA LYS A 124 27.04 -13.00 21.23
C LYS A 124 28.17 -13.40 20.26
N ILE A 125 27.86 -13.50 18.95
CA ILE A 125 28.82 -13.85 17.91
C ILE A 125 29.34 -12.56 17.27
N TYR A 126 30.66 -12.32 17.33
CA TYR A 126 31.34 -11.21 16.65
C TYR A 126 32.08 -11.73 15.42
N LYS A 127 31.37 -11.80 14.26
CA LYS A 127 31.93 -12.32 13.02
C LYS A 127 31.40 -11.53 11.81
N PRO A 128 32.29 -10.99 10.93
CA PRO A 128 31.86 -10.36 9.69
C PRO A 128 31.11 -11.37 8.80
N ARG A 129 30.05 -10.89 8.15
CA ARG A 129 29.30 -11.64 7.12
C ARG A 129 29.67 -11.14 5.73
N LYS A 130 29.50 -11.98 4.72
CA LYS A 130 29.85 -11.63 3.33
C LYS A 130 28.94 -10.48 2.86
N GLU A 131 29.56 -9.41 2.37
CA GLU A 131 28.84 -8.30 1.79
C GLU A 131 28.26 -8.68 0.42
N ILE A 132 27.01 -8.27 0.18
CA ILE A 132 26.35 -8.42 -1.12
C ILE A 132 26.81 -7.28 -2.02
N ASN A 133 27.32 -7.59 -3.21
CA ASN A 133 27.64 -6.56 -4.21
C ASN A 133 26.34 -5.98 -4.79
N PHE A 134 25.89 -4.85 -4.26
CA PHE A 134 24.64 -4.20 -4.66
C PHE A 134 24.64 -3.72 -6.11
N THR A 135 25.82 -3.44 -6.73
CA THR A 135 25.90 -2.95 -8.12
C THR A 135 25.45 -3.97 -9.16
N THR A 136 25.48 -5.26 -8.80
CA THR A 136 25.03 -6.36 -9.66
C THR A 136 23.57 -6.74 -9.43
N LEU A 137 22.99 -6.35 -8.29
CA LEU A 137 21.61 -6.69 -7.95
C LEU A 137 20.61 -6.02 -8.88
N LYS A 138 19.60 -6.81 -9.26
CA LYS A 138 18.45 -6.36 -10.03
C LYS A 138 17.22 -6.33 -9.15
N ILE A 139 16.54 -5.19 -9.14
CA ILE A 139 15.33 -4.96 -8.35
C ILE A 139 14.13 -4.83 -9.28
N ALA A 140 13.09 -5.63 -9.08
CA ALA A 140 11.81 -5.49 -9.75
C ALA A 140 10.83 -4.75 -8.83
N VAL A 141 10.23 -3.67 -9.32
CA VAL A 141 9.13 -2.94 -8.67
C VAL A 141 7.85 -3.24 -9.44
N TYR A 142 6.95 -3.99 -8.82
CA TYR A 142 5.63 -4.32 -9.37
C TYR A 142 4.62 -3.27 -8.89
N GLY A 143 4.04 -2.51 -9.84
CA GLY A 143 3.15 -1.40 -9.56
C GLY A 143 3.81 -0.03 -9.72
N ILE A 144 4.14 0.34 -10.98
CA ILE A 144 4.72 1.65 -11.32
C ILE A 144 3.59 2.70 -11.46
N GLY A 145 2.94 2.99 -10.34
CA GLY A 145 1.97 4.07 -10.15
C GLY A 145 2.59 5.30 -9.48
N ALA A 146 1.78 6.08 -8.77
CA ALA A 146 2.25 7.28 -8.05
C ALA A 146 3.37 6.95 -7.04
N ILE A 147 3.16 5.92 -6.21
CA ILE A 147 4.16 5.47 -5.22
C ILE A 147 5.34 4.77 -5.92
N GLY A 148 5.06 3.72 -6.70
CA GLY A 148 6.11 2.87 -7.25
C GLY A 148 7.08 3.60 -8.18
N SER A 149 6.66 4.68 -8.83
CA SER A 149 7.57 5.50 -9.64
C SER A 149 8.56 6.29 -8.78
N ILE A 150 8.17 6.73 -7.59
CA ILE A 150 9.06 7.41 -6.63
C ILE A 150 10.04 6.38 -6.06
N VAL A 151 9.54 5.23 -5.58
CA VAL A 151 10.37 4.11 -5.09
C VAL A 151 11.43 3.72 -6.12
N ALA A 152 11.01 3.51 -7.37
CA ALA A 152 11.93 3.09 -8.42
C ALA A 152 13.02 4.15 -8.72
N LYS A 153 12.68 5.44 -8.68
CA LYS A 153 13.64 6.54 -8.85
C LYS A 153 14.63 6.61 -7.68
N ASP A 154 14.14 6.53 -6.44
CA ASP A 154 14.99 6.62 -5.25
C ASP A 154 15.96 5.43 -5.18
N LEU A 155 15.50 4.21 -5.45
CA LEU A 155 16.37 3.05 -5.54
C LEU A 155 17.43 3.19 -6.64
N LYS A 156 17.05 3.74 -7.80
CA LYS A 156 18.00 4.02 -8.87
C LYS A 156 19.05 5.06 -8.47
N GLN A 157 18.65 6.12 -7.76
CA GLN A 157 19.58 7.14 -7.26
C GLN A 157 20.61 6.55 -6.28
N LEU A 158 20.24 5.48 -5.56
CA LEU A 158 21.14 4.71 -4.69
C LEU A 158 22.07 3.75 -5.48
N GLY A 159 22.00 3.73 -6.81
CA GLY A 159 22.89 2.95 -7.66
C GLY A 159 22.40 1.55 -8.02
N PHE A 160 21.16 1.18 -7.65
CA PHE A 160 20.58 -0.12 -7.99
C PHE A 160 20.15 -0.20 -9.47
N LYS A 161 20.16 -1.42 -10.03
CA LYS A 161 19.56 -1.74 -11.33
C LYS A 161 18.07 -2.01 -11.13
N VAL A 162 17.21 -1.03 -11.46
CA VAL A 162 15.78 -1.09 -11.19
C VAL A 162 14.99 -1.34 -12.48
N TYR A 163 14.02 -2.24 -12.38
CA TYR A 163 13.05 -2.58 -13.41
C TYR A 163 11.64 -2.36 -12.87
N GLY A 164 10.74 -1.86 -13.69
CA GLY A 164 9.35 -1.64 -13.33
C GLY A 164 8.40 -2.58 -14.06
N TRP A 165 7.31 -2.98 -13.41
CA TRP A 165 6.19 -3.68 -14.07
C TRP A 165 4.86 -3.01 -13.73
N SER A 166 4.01 -2.83 -14.72
CA SER A 166 2.67 -2.25 -14.53
C SER A 166 1.73 -2.68 -15.63
N ARG A 167 0.41 -2.48 -15.41
CA ARG A 167 -0.61 -2.81 -16.41
C ARG A 167 -0.46 -2.01 -17.71
N THR A 168 -0.14 -0.72 -17.60
CA THR A 168 0.05 0.18 -18.75
C THR A 168 1.51 0.58 -18.88
N GLN A 169 1.99 0.76 -20.13
CA GLN A 169 3.35 1.19 -20.39
C GLN A 169 3.68 2.51 -19.68
N LYS A 170 4.81 2.54 -18.97
CA LYS A 170 5.33 3.74 -18.32
C LYS A 170 6.69 4.10 -18.89
N LYS A 171 6.99 5.40 -18.86
CA LYS A 171 8.31 5.92 -19.23
C LYS A 171 8.89 6.64 -18.03
N ILE A 172 9.92 6.05 -17.41
CA ILE A 172 10.67 6.67 -16.32
C ILE A 172 12.14 6.72 -16.75
N PRO A 173 12.78 7.90 -16.73
CA PRO A 173 14.17 8.04 -17.19
C PRO A 173 15.10 7.04 -16.51
N GLY A 174 15.75 6.22 -17.34
CA GLY A 174 16.74 5.22 -16.91
C GLY A 174 16.18 4.04 -16.14
N ILE A 175 14.87 3.75 -16.19
CA ILE A 175 14.23 2.56 -15.65
C ILE A 175 13.48 1.86 -16.77
N ASN A 176 13.80 0.59 -16.99
CA ASN A 176 13.10 -0.23 -17.97
C ASN A 176 11.76 -0.67 -17.38
N CYS A 177 10.66 -0.21 -17.98
CA CYS A 177 9.30 -0.54 -17.56
C CYS A 177 8.68 -1.54 -18.52
N PHE A 178 8.07 -2.58 -17.95
CA PHE A 178 7.49 -3.72 -18.64
C PHE A 178 5.99 -3.83 -18.39
N ILE A 179 5.29 -4.49 -19.31
CA ILE A 179 3.86 -4.81 -19.22
C ILE A 179 3.62 -6.27 -19.59
N GLY A 180 2.48 -6.81 -19.21
CA GLY A 180 2.02 -8.15 -19.60
C GLY A 180 2.60 -9.28 -18.76
N LYS A 181 1.97 -10.46 -18.90
CA LYS A 181 2.24 -11.64 -18.08
C LYS A 181 3.62 -12.25 -18.33
N ASP A 182 4.06 -12.27 -19.59
CA ASP A 182 5.37 -12.85 -19.94
C ASP A 182 6.51 -12.04 -19.32
N ASN A 183 6.40 -10.72 -19.36
CA ASN A 183 7.36 -9.82 -18.73
C ASN A 183 7.30 -9.87 -17.19
N PHE A 184 6.13 -10.12 -16.59
CA PHE A 184 6.04 -10.41 -15.16
C PHE A 184 6.89 -11.63 -14.80
N THR A 185 6.71 -12.74 -15.54
CA THR A 185 7.48 -13.97 -15.35
C THR A 185 8.99 -13.77 -15.64
N TYR A 186 9.32 -12.99 -16.67
CA TYR A 186 10.70 -12.64 -16.96
C TYR A 186 11.37 -11.92 -15.78
N LEU A 187 10.70 -10.95 -15.17
CA LEU A 187 11.23 -10.21 -14.02
C LEU A 187 11.38 -11.11 -12.79
N LEU A 188 10.42 -12.01 -12.53
CA LEU A 188 10.55 -13.01 -11.45
C LEU A 188 11.82 -13.83 -11.60
N LYS A 189 12.15 -14.30 -12.82
CA LYS A 189 13.34 -15.12 -13.11
C LYS A 189 14.64 -14.33 -13.11
N SER A 190 14.61 -13.04 -13.38
CA SER A 190 15.81 -12.24 -13.67
C SER A 190 16.24 -11.30 -12.55
N CYS A 191 15.36 -10.99 -11.60
CA CYS A 191 15.67 -10.08 -10.52
C CYS A 191 16.01 -10.80 -9.20
N ASP A 192 16.70 -10.09 -8.33
CA ASP A 192 17.15 -10.58 -7.03
C ASP A 192 16.26 -10.09 -5.88
N ILE A 193 15.64 -8.93 -6.05
CA ILE A 193 14.73 -8.32 -5.09
C ILE A 193 13.41 -8.01 -5.80
N HIS A 194 12.30 -8.42 -5.20
CA HIS A 194 10.95 -8.26 -5.73
C HIS A 194 10.12 -7.41 -4.79
N ILE A 195 9.69 -6.23 -5.25
CA ILE A 195 8.94 -5.25 -4.45
C ILE A 195 7.52 -5.14 -4.99
N CYS A 196 6.53 -5.55 -4.21
CA CYS A 196 5.11 -5.43 -4.54
C CYS A 196 4.54 -4.10 -4.00
N LEU A 197 4.06 -3.26 -4.92
CA LEU A 197 3.32 -2.01 -4.68
C LEU A 197 2.06 -1.95 -5.58
N LEU A 198 1.54 -3.11 -5.95
CA LEU A 198 0.35 -3.23 -6.79
C LEU A 198 -0.91 -2.81 -6.02
N PRO A 199 -1.92 -2.26 -6.70
CA PRO A 199 -3.26 -2.20 -6.14
C PRO A 199 -3.87 -3.59 -6.07
N LEU A 200 -4.77 -3.84 -5.12
CA LEU A 200 -5.54 -5.08 -5.06
C LEU A 200 -6.67 -5.02 -6.10
N THR A 201 -6.64 -5.97 -7.02
CA THR A 201 -7.66 -6.19 -8.06
C THR A 201 -7.89 -7.69 -8.22
N ILE A 202 -8.87 -8.08 -9.02
CA ILE A 202 -9.11 -9.50 -9.35
C ILE A 202 -7.84 -10.13 -9.97
N GLU A 203 -7.14 -9.38 -10.85
CA GLU A 203 -5.94 -9.86 -11.55
C GLU A 203 -4.70 -9.90 -10.65
N THR A 204 -4.66 -9.09 -9.59
CA THR A 204 -3.50 -9.04 -8.69
C THR A 204 -3.69 -9.83 -7.40
N ASN A 205 -4.90 -10.34 -7.14
CA ASN A 205 -5.15 -11.26 -6.04
C ASN A 205 -4.37 -12.57 -6.26
N ASN A 206 -3.61 -13.01 -5.25
CA ASN A 206 -2.73 -14.19 -5.32
C ASN A 206 -1.73 -14.17 -6.51
N ILE A 207 -1.32 -12.99 -6.97
CA ILE A 207 -0.33 -12.89 -8.06
C ILE A 207 1.03 -13.46 -7.66
N PHE A 208 1.39 -13.34 -6.37
CA PHE A 208 2.57 -13.98 -5.78
C PHE A 208 2.14 -15.27 -5.05
N ASN A 209 2.09 -16.36 -5.80
CA ASN A 209 1.71 -17.69 -5.35
C ASN A 209 2.88 -18.67 -5.54
N ASN A 210 2.63 -19.96 -5.34
CA ASN A 210 3.64 -21.00 -5.47
C ASN A 210 4.39 -20.95 -6.82
N SER A 211 3.67 -20.79 -7.93
CA SER A 211 4.28 -20.72 -9.25
C SER A 211 5.18 -19.48 -9.40
N SER A 212 4.77 -18.35 -8.83
CA SER A 212 5.55 -17.12 -8.83
C SER A 212 6.82 -17.25 -8.00
N PHE A 213 6.71 -17.78 -6.76
CA PHE A 213 7.88 -17.95 -5.89
C PHE A 213 8.89 -18.96 -6.48
N ARG A 214 8.43 -20.10 -6.98
CA ARG A 214 9.32 -21.15 -7.55
C ARG A 214 10.13 -20.68 -8.75
N VAL A 215 9.66 -19.72 -9.52
CA VAL A 215 10.42 -19.20 -10.67
C VAL A 215 11.35 -18.05 -10.32
N MET A 216 11.24 -17.48 -9.12
CA MET A 216 12.20 -16.49 -8.64
C MET A 216 13.61 -17.09 -8.56
N ARG A 217 14.61 -16.24 -8.59
CA ARG A 217 16.00 -16.69 -8.40
C ARG A 217 16.17 -17.22 -6.98
N HIS A 218 16.92 -18.32 -6.85
CA HIS A 218 17.26 -18.84 -5.53
C HIS A 218 18.03 -17.78 -4.70
N GLY A 219 17.63 -17.60 -3.46
CA GLY A 219 18.20 -16.59 -2.58
C GLY A 219 17.64 -15.20 -2.76
N SER A 220 16.56 -15.02 -3.56
CA SER A 220 15.91 -13.72 -3.75
C SER A 220 15.26 -13.19 -2.46
N CYS A 221 14.99 -11.88 -2.43
CA CYS A 221 14.24 -11.21 -1.38
C CYS A 221 12.87 -10.76 -1.90
N PHE A 222 11.83 -10.91 -1.08
CA PHE A 222 10.49 -10.45 -1.37
C PHE A 222 10.06 -9.36 -0.40
N ILE A 223 9.55 -8.22 -0.91
CA ILE A 223 9.09 -7.06 -0.13
C ILE A 223 7.66 -6.73 -0.54
N ASN A 224 6.74 -6.65 0.43
CA ASN A 224 5.35 -6.31 0.15
C ASN A 224 4.87 -5.12 0.99
N ALA A 225 4.56 -4.01 0.33
CA ALA A 225 3.85 -2.84 0.86
C ALA A 225 2.65 -2.47 -0.06
N GLY A 226 2.10 -3.45 -0.78
CA GLY A 226 0.85 -3.33 -1.54
C GLY A 226 -0.36 -3.73 -0.69
N ARG A 227 -0.82 -5.00 -0.88
CA ARG A 227 -1.88 -5.63 -0.07
C ARG A 227 -1.51 -7.08 0.23
N GLY A 228 -2.01 -7.58 1.37
CA GLY A 228 -1.73 -8.95 1.79
C GLY A 228 -2.33 -10.00 0.87
N GLU A 229 -3.51 -9.76 0.32
CA GLU A 229 -4.19 -10.69 -0.57
C GLU A 229 -3.47 -10.93 -1.90
N GLN A 230 -2.46 -10.13 -2.24
CA GLN A 230 -1.61 -10.35 -3.42
C GLN A 230 -0.66 -11.53 -3.24
N VAL A 231 -0.48 -11.98 -2.00
CA VAL A 231 0.48 -13.01 -1.60
C VAL A 231 -0.25 -14.23 -1.05
N ASP A 232 0.16 -15.40 -1.51
CA ASP A 232 -0.13 -16.66 -0.84
C ASP A 232 0.89 -16.84 0.30
N GLU A 233 0.44 -16.58 1.53
CA GLU A 233 1.32 -16.58 2.71
C GLU A 233 1.88 -17.97 3.04
N GLU A 234 1.12 -19.04 2.79
CA GLU A 234 1.57 -20.42 3.03
C GLU A 234 2.74 -20.76 2.09
N HIS A 235 2.58 -20.48 0.80
CA HIS A 235 3.64 -20.72 -0.19
C HIS A 235 4.86 -19.80 0.02
N LEU A 236 4.66 -18.55 0.48
CA LEU A 236 5.77 -17.69 0.87
C LEU A 236 6.58 -18.32 2.01
N ILE A 237 5.89 -18.79 3.06
CA ILE A 237 6.52 -19.46 4.22
C ILE A 237 7.31 -20.70 3.77
N GLU A 238 6.75 -21.54 2.91
CA GLU A 238 7.43 -22.73 2.37
C GLU A 238 8.72 -22.35 1.63
N ASN A 239 8.66 -21.33 0.76
CA ASN A 239 9.81 -20.88 0.01
C ASN A 239 10.86 -20.17 0.89
N CYS A 240 10.43 -19.50 1.97
CA CYS A 240 11.34 -18.95 2.97
C CYS A 240 12.02 -20.05 3.80
N LYS A 241 11.28 -21.08 4.21
CA LYS A 241 11.84 -22.24 4.95
C LYS A 241 12.87 -23.02 4.14
N SER A 242 12.64 -23.18 2.85
CA SER A 242 13.58 -23.87 1.95
C SER A 242 14.81 -23.01 1.59
N GLY A 243 14.80 -21.71 1.90
CA GLY A 243 15.83 -20.75 1.51
C GLY A 243 15.77 -20.35 0.02
N HIS A 244 14.74 -20.79 -0.72
CA HIS A 244 14.55 -20.37 -2.11
C HIS A 244 14.27 -18.86 -2.18
N VAL A 245 13.39 -18.36 -1.32
CA VAL A 245 13.28 -16.95 -0.95
C VAL A 245 14.10 -16.77 0.34
N SER A 246 15.24 -16.09 0.26
CA SER A 246 16.16 -15.99 1.39
C SER A 246 15.60 -15.13 2.52
N SER A 247 14.77 -14.16 2.19
CA SER A 247 14.09 -13.30 3.17
C SER A 247 12.83 -12.65 2.59
N ALA A 248 11.88 -12.32 3.47
CA ALA A 248 10.73 -11.50 3.13
C ALA A 248 10.57 -10.35 4.13
N ILE A 249 10.10 -9.18 3.66
CA ILE A 249 9.80 -8.01 4.49
C ILE A 249 8.38 -7.57 4.13
N LEU A 250 7.47 -7.71 5.10
CA LEU A 250 6.04 -7.57 4.88
C LEU A 250 5.49 -6.44 5.74
N ASP A 251 4.78 -5.51 5.12
CA ASP A 251 4.02 -4.46 5.80
C ASP A 251 2.53 -4.79 5.88
N VAL A 252 2.06 -5.70 5.02
CA VAL A 252 0.64 -6.01 4.83
C VAL A 252 0.39 -7.52 4.82
N TYR A 253 -0.81 -7.94 5.26
CA TYR A 253 -1.20 -9.34 5.45
C TYR A 253 -2.60 -9.60 4.90
N ARG A 254 -2.88 -10.86 4.57
CA ARG A 254 -4.22 -11.28 4.08
C ARG A 254 -5.32 -10.97 5.10
N LYS A 255 -4.98 -11.04 6.38
CA LYS A 255 -5.87 -10.66 7.48
C LYS A 255 -5.14 -9.76 8.44
N GLU A 256 -5.63 -8.56 8.59
CA GLU A 256 -5.14 -7.56 9.53
C GLU A 256 -6.19 -7.27 10.61
N PRO A 257 -5.79 -7.15 11.88
CA PRO A 257 -4.44 -7.34 12.42
C PRO A 257 -3.95 -8.79 12.28
N LEU A 258 -2.62 -8.96 12.06
CA LEU A 258 -2.02 -10.29 11.93
C LEU A 258 -2.26 -11.11 13.19
N SER A 259 -2.89 -12.28 13.03
CA SER A 259 -3.18 -13.17 14.14
C SER A 259 -1.93 -13.58 14.91
N LYS A 260 -1.99 -13.58 16.24
CA LYS A 260 -0.91 -14.11 17.11
C LYS A 260 -0.58 -15.57 16.82
N LYS A 261 -1.49 -16.31 16.17
CA LYS A 261 -1.29 -17.72 15.77
C LYS A 261 -0.69 -17.88 14.37
N SER A 262 -0.40 -16.79 13.66
CA SER A 262 0.17 -16.86 12.30
C SER A 262 1.55 -17.53 12.31
N GLU A 263 1.77 -18.43 11.36
CA GLU A 263 3.06 -19.09 11.15
C GLU A 263 4.16 -18.11 10.66
N LEU A 264 3.77 -16.93 10.14
CA LEU A 264 4.71 -15.87 9.76
C LEU A 264 5.61 -15.44 10.93
N TRP A 265 5.06 -15.37 12.16
CA TRP A 265 5.83 -14.99 13.36
C TRP A 265 6.99 -15.92 13.68
N LYS A 266 6.92 -17.17 13.24
CA LYS A 266 7.92 -18.21 13.52
C LYS A 266 9.09 -18.19 12.53
N GLN A 267 9.00 -17.40 11.46
CA GLN A 267 10.01 -17.38 10.41
C GLN A 267 11.09 -16.34 10.73
N GLU A 268 12.30 -16.78 11.05
CA GLU A 268 13.43 -15.89 11.40
C GLU A 268 13.88 -15.01 10.23
N ASN A 269 13.57 -15.38 9.01
CA ASN A 269 13.90 -14.67 7.78
C ASN A 269 12.72 -13.87 7.20
N ILE A 270 11.63 -13.70 7.96
CA ILE A 270 10.52 -12.82 7.62
C ILE A 270 10.46 -11.68 8.63
N MET A 271 10.55 -10.45 8.14
CA MET A 271 10.35 -9.24 8.96
C MET A 271 8.90 -8.77 8.83
N ILE A 272 8.27 -8.55 9.98
CA ILE A 272 6.85 -8.18 10.09
C ILE A 272 6.74 -6.73 10.53
N TRP A 273 6.02 -5.93 9.75
CA TRP A 273 5.65 -4.55 10.07
C TRP A 273 4.13 -4.44 10.11
N PRO A 274 3.53 -3.63 11.00
CA PRO A 274 2.09 -3.59 11.21
C PRO A 274 1.38 -2.53 10.35
N HIS A 275 1.55 -2.59 9.01
CA HIS A 275 0.94 -1.70 8.01
C HIS A 275 1.28 -0.21 8.25
N VAL A 276 2.59 0.06 8.38
CA VAL A 276 3.13 1.39 8.75
C VAL A 276 4.11 1.95 7.71
N ALA A 277 4.15 1.39 6.50
CA ALA A 277 5.01 1.91 5.43
C ALA A 277 4.68 3.38 5.11
N ALA A 278 3.42 3.79 5.24
CA ALA A 278 3.01 5.19 5.32
C ALA A 278 1.61 5.33 5.92
N GLU A 279 1.45 6.35 6.74
CA GLU A 279 0.15 6.85 7.18
C GLU A 279 -0.20 8.12 6.40
N THR A 280 -1.50 8.39 6.26
CA THR A 280 -1.95 9.63 5.64
C THR A 280 -1.77 10.77 6.63
N ASN A 281 -0.95 11.74 6.28
CA ASN A 281 -0.71 12.92 7.12
C ASN A 281 -1.82 13.96 6.87
N PRO A 282 -2.62 14.33 7.90
CA PRO A 282 -3.66 15.34 7.77
C PRO A 282 -3.13 16.68 7.23
N GLU A 283 -1.92 17.10 7.61
CA GLU A 283 -1.29 18.35 7.17
C GLU A 283 -1.13 18.41 5.64
N THR A 284 -0.68 17.32 5.01
CA THR A 284 -0.38 17.29 3.56
C THR A 284 -1.61 16.90 2.72
N ALA A 285 -2.53 16.11 3.28
CA ALA A 285 -3.69 15.58 2.57
C ALA A 285 -4.93 16.50 2.64
N ALA A 286 -5.08 17.33 3.69
CA ALA A 286 -6.29 18.11 3.93
C ALA A 286 -6.69 19.00 2.75
N LYS A 287 -5.76 19.65 2.08
CA LYS A 287 -6.05 20.49 0.91
C LYS A 287 -6.73 19.72 -0.21
N GLN A 288 -6.25 18.50 -0.48
CA GLN A 288 -6.79 17.66 -1.53
C GLN A 288 -8.18 17.15 -1.17
N ILE A 289 -8.35 16.71 0.08
CA ILE A 289 -9.65 16.23 0.60
C ILE A 289 -10.68 17.37 0.60
N ALA A 290 -10.33 18.54 1.12
CA ALA A 290 -11.20 19.72 1.13
C ALA A 290 -11.64 20.12 -0.28
N ASN A 291 -10.73 20.06 -1.27
CA ASN A 291 -11.09 20.30 -2.67
C ASN A 291 -12.05 19.25 -3.22
N ALA A 292 -11.85 17.98 -2.87
CA ALA A 292 -12.75 16.91 -3.28
C ALA A 292 -14.15 17.09 -2.67
N ILE A 293 -14.24 17.44 -1.38
CA ILE A 293 -15.52 17.76 -0.72
C ILE A 293 -16.23 18.89 -1.46
N LYS A 294 -15.55 20.02 -1.73
CA LYS A 294 -16.12 21.14 -2.48
C LYS A 294 -16.62 20.76 -3.88
N CYS A 295 -15.89 19.88 -4.57
CA CYS A 295 -16.34 19.38 -5.87
C CYS A 295 -17.65 18.60 -5.74
N ILE A 296 -17.74 17.68 -4.76
CA ILE A 296 -18.94 16.88 -4.51
C ILE A 296 -20.13 17.77 -4.14
N GLU A 297 -19.95 18.75 -3.26
CA GLU A 297 -20.97 19.73 -2.86
C GLU A 297 -21.56 20.47 -4.06
N ASN A 298 -20.70 20.81 -5.03
CA ASN A 298 -21.09 21.54 -6.24
C ASN A 298 -21.51 20.61 -7.40
N GLY A 299 -21.70 19.32 -7.16
CA GLY A 299 -22.10 18.35 -8.19
C GLY A 299 -21.03 18.11 -9.27
N LYS A 300 -19.76 18.43 -8.98
CA LYS A 300 -18.64 18.24 -9.88
C LYS A 300 -17.88 16.97 -9.53
N LEU A 301 -17.31 16.31 -10.54
CA LEU A 301 -16.43 15.15 -10.34
C LEU A 301 -15.09 15.60 -9.76
N PRO A 302 -14.69 15.08 -8.56
CA PRO A 302 -13.41 15.45 -7.96
C PRO A 302 -12.21 14.94 -8.75
N PRO A 303 -11.06 15.62 -8.66
CA PRO A 303 -9.77 15.05 -9.07
C PRO A 303 -9.49 13.73 -8.34
N ASN A 304 -8.73 12.83 -8.97
CA ASN A 304 -8.38 11.51 -8.44
C ASN A 304 -9.58 10.59 -8.13
N THR A 305 -10.74 10.87 -8.74
CA THR A 305 -11.83 9.90 -8.79
C THR A 305 -11.34 8.65 -9.50
N ILE A 306 -11.57 7.49 -8.89
CA ILE A 306 -11.10 6.21 -9.42
C ILE A 306 -12.00 5.73 -10.56
N GLU A 307 -11.42 4.92 -11.42
CA GLU A 307 -12.17 4.15 -12.41
C GLU A 307 -12.54 2.80 -11.82
N ARG A 308 -13.80 2.65 -11.35
CA ARG A 308 -14.25 1.43 -10.62
C ARG A 308 -14.00 0.13 -11.37
N LYS A 309 -14.11 0.13 -12.72
CA LYS A 309 -13.82 -1.06 -13.55
C LYS A 309 -12.38 -1.54 -13.41
N LEU A 310 -11.46 -0.64 -13.08
CA LEU A 310 -10.05 -0.94 -12.91
C LEU A 310 -9.70 -1.32 -11.45
N GLY A 311 -10.60 -1.06 -10.51
CA GLY A 311 -10.42 -1.34 -9.09
C GLY A 311 -9.53 -0.33 -8.32
N TYR A 312 -9.09 0.77 -8.97
CA TYR A 312 -8.21 1.78 -8.34
C TYR A 312 -8.17 3.11 -9.09
#